data_c4c8a464608acc889bed882aab6fb70f
#
_entry.id   c4c8a464608acc889bed882aab6fb70f
#
_cell.length_a   1.000
_cell.length_b   1.000
_cell.length_c   1.000
_cell.angle_alpha   90.00
_cell.angle_beta   90.00
_cell.angle_gamma   90.00
#
_symmetry.space_group_name_H-M   'P 1'
#
loop_
_entity.id
_entity.type
_entity.pdbx_description
1 polymer ?
#
loop_
_entity_poly.entity_id
_entity_poly.type
_entity_poly.pdbx_seq_one_letter_code
_entity_poly.pdbx_strand_id
1 'polypeptide(L)'
;MKTIYTIIICFLLANVTNAQERYLTKNGAVTFFSSAVVEDIKADNNQVLSIIDAGSGKMAIKILMKSFMFKKALMQEHFNENYVESDKFPKATFKGTIVDFESIKITNLETKVEVKGVITIHGINKEIVIPANIIRTEESILVKGEFNLFVADYNIKIPSVVAKNIAKKIKVTFDFNHKPYKK
;
A
#
# COMPACT_ATOMS: atom_id res chain seq x y z
N MET A 1 31.89 32.11 -36.23
CA MET A 1 30.85 32.45 -35.23
C MET A 1 29.51 31.74 -35.44
N LYS A 2 29.00 31.60 -36.67
CA LYS A 2 27.70 30.88 -36.93
C LYS A 2 27.67 29.43 -36.50
N THR A 3 28.78 28.67 -36.62
CA THR A 3 28.88 27.24 -36.20
C THR A 3 28.85 27.03 -34.69
N ILE A 4 29.33 27.98 -33.91
CA ILE A 4 29.33 27.88 -32.42
C ILE A 4 27.91 28.03 -31.89
N TYR A 5 27.08 28.88 -32.46
CA TYR A 5 25.69 29.07 -32.07
C TYR A 5 24.82 27.81 -32.34
N THR A 6 25.12 27.09 -33.43
CA THR A 6 24.38 25.84 -33.76
C THR A 6 24.67 24.72 -32.75
N ILE A 7 25.90 24.61 -32.26
CA ILE A 7 26.29 23.61 -31.24
C ILE A 7 25.66 23.92 -29.89
N ILE A 8 25.55 25.20 -29.49
CA ILE A 8 24.92 25.61 -28.22
C ILE A 8 23.42 25.33 -28.25
N ILE A 9 22.73 25.55 -29.38
CA ILE A 9 21.29 25.25 -29.51
C ILE A 9 21.01 23.76 -29.44
N CYS A 10 21.86 22.90 -30.00
CA CYS A 10 21.71 21.44 -29.88
C CYS A 10 21.91 20.91 -28.43
N PHE A 11 22.73 21.59 -27.62
CA PHE A 11 22.95 21.19 -26.23
C PHE A 11 21.79 21.58 -25.28
N LEU A 12 21.01 22.60 -25.65
CA LEU A 12 19.85 23.07 -24.89
C LEU A 12 18.59 22.20 -25.06
N LEU A 13 18.54 21.37 -26.11
CA LEU A 13 17.39 20.47 -26.37
C LEU A 13 17.50 19.08 -25.70
N ALA A 14 18.61 18.80 -25.04
CA ALA A 14 18.86 17.47 -24.41
C ALA A 14 18.32 17.31 -22.97
N ASN A 15 17.57 18.30 -22.44
CA ASN A 15 16.85 18.08 -21.19
C ASN A 15 15.56 17.31 -21.47
N VAL A 16 15.69 16.02 -21.79
CA VAL A 16 14.58 15.07 -21.69
C VAL A 16 14.24 14.96 -20.22
N THR A 17 13.32 15.80 -19.76
CA THR A 17 12.72 15.62 -18.45
C THR A 17 12.02 14.27 -18.47
N ASN A 18 12.58 13.27 -17.80
CA ASN A 18 11.86 12.06 -17.45
C ASN A 18 10.66 12.51 -16.61
N ALA A 19 9.54 12.77 -17.28
CA ALA A 19 8.29 13.05 -16.60
C ALA A 19 7.97 11.82 -15.77
N GLN A 20 8.10 11.96 -14.44
CA GLN A 20 7.84 10.89 -13.50
C GLN A 20 6.38 10.48 -13.66
N GLU A 21 6.16 9.32 -14.28
CA GLU A 21 4.82 8.82 -14.61
C GLU A 21 4.19 8.22 -13.34
N ARG A 22 3.47 9.05 -12.63
CA ARG A 22 2.81 8.65 -11.37
C ARG A 22 1.36 8.32 -11.58
N TYR A 23 0.93 7.26 -10.93
CA TYR A 23 -0.46 6.85 -10.84
C TYR A 23 -0.88 6.88 -9.37
N LEU A 24 -2.13 7.29 -9.13
CA LEU A 24 -2.66 7.50 -7.78
C LEU A 24 -4.08 6.97 -7.66
N THR A 25 -4.41 6.39 -6.51
CA THR A 25 -5.78 6.20 -6.04
C THR A 25 -5.96 6.81 -4.65
N LYS A 26 -7.15 7.37 -4.39
CA LYS A 26 -7.59 7.83 -3.05
C LYS A 26 -8.64 6.89 -2.46
N ASN A 27 -9.14 5.97 -3.27
CA ASN A 27 -10.22 5.05 -2.94
C ASN A 27 -9.75 3.59 -3.07
N GLY A 28 -8.49 3.33 -2.72
CA GLY A 28 -7.98 1.97 -2.63
C GLY A 28 -8.69 1.20 -1.53
N ALA A 29 -8.90 -0.10 -1.74
CA ALA A 29 -9.51 -0.98 -0.77
C ALA A 29 -8.45 -1.77 0.00
N VAL A 30 -8.59 -1.84 1.31
CA VAL A 30 -7.84 -2.75 2.19
C VAL A 30 -8.83 -3.41 3.15
N THR A 31 -8.79 -4.73 3.20
CA THR A 31 -9.56 -5.51 4.17
C THR A 31 -8.59 -6.26 5.07
N PHE A 32 -8.83 -6.30 6.36
CA PHE A 32 -8.20 -7.28 7.22
C PHE A 32 -9.21 -8.31 7.72
N PHE A 33 -8.72 -9.52 7.92
CA PHE A 33 -9.51 -10.65 8.39
C PHE A 33 -8.75 -11.40 9.49
N SER A 34 -9.42 -11.58 10.62
CA SER A 34 -8.95 -12.35 11.76
C SER A 34 -9.92 -13.51 11.96
N SER A 35 -9.50 -14.73 11.65
CA SER A 35 -10.30 -15.92 11.95
C SER A 35 -10.01 -16.39 13.35
N ALA A 36 -11.03 -16.48 14.19
CA ALA A 36 -10.92 -16.91 15.57
C ALA A 36 -12.00 -17.95 15.91
N VAL A 37 -11.79 -18.67 17.03
CA VAL A 37 -12.66 -19.79 17.44
C VAL A 37 -14.10 -19.35 17.70
N VAL A 38 -14.28 -18.14 18.22
CA VAL A 38 -15.60 -17.65 18.67
C VAL A 38 -16.31 -16.85 17.57
N GLU A 39 -15.61 -15.93 16.92
CA GLU A 39 -16.17 -15.07 15.90
C GLU A 39 -15.07 -14.56 14.97
N ASP A 40 -15.34 -14.58 13.66
CA ASP A 40 -14.48 -13.94 12.67
C ASP A 40 -14.63 -12.42 12.73
N ILE A 41 -13.49 -11.72 12.70
CA ILE A 41 -13.45 -10.25 12.65
C ILE A 41 -13.01 -9.83 11.27
N LYS A 42 -13.84 -9.07 10.59
CA LYS A 42 -13.54 -8.43 9.31
C LYS A 42 -13.72 -6.93 9.42
N ALA A 43 -12.77 -6.18 8.84
CA ALA A 43 -12.92 -4.74 8.67
C ALA A 43 -12.44 -4.31 7.29
N ASP A 44 -13.20 -3.42 6.67
CA ASP A 44 -12.96 -2.90 5.33
C ASP A 44 -12.64 -1.41 5.39
N ASN A 45 -11.64 -0.98 4.60
CA ASN A 45 -11.29 0.42 4.41
C ASN A 45 -11.20 0.70 2.91
N ASN A 46 -12.07 1.58 2.40
CA ASN A 46 -12.16 1.96 0.99
C ASN A 46 -11.64 3.39 0.73
N GLN A 47 -10.85 3.96 1.65
CA GLN A 47 -10.30 5.31 1.58
C GLN A 47 -8.76 5.31 1.65
N VAL A 48 -8.16 4.29 1.05
CA VAL A 48 -6.70 4.14 1.06
C VAL A 48 -6.08 4.99 -0.03
N LEU A 49 -5.11 5.83 0.37
CA LEU A 49 -4.27 6.55 -0.57
C LEU A 49 -3.10 5.63 -0.98
N SER A 50 -2.97 5.38 -2.27
CA SER A 50 -1.83 4.65 -2.84
C SER A 50 -1.30 5.37 -4.07
N ILE A 51 0.02 5.46 -4.18
CA ILE A 51 0.75 6.04 -5.31
C ILE A 51 1.73 4.98 -5.80
N ILE A 52 1.81 4.81 -7.12
CA ILE A 52 2.84 4.04 -7.79
C ILE A 52 3.54 4.91 -8.83
N ASP A 53 4.85 4.83 -8.88
CA ASP A 53 5.70 5.43 -9.91
C ASP A 53 6.00 4.37 -10.97
N ALA A 54 5.42 4.56 -12.16
CA ALA A 54 5.50 3.57 -13.24
C ALA A 54 6.88 3.52 -13.92
N GLY A 55 7.74 4.51 -13.66
CA GLY A 55 9.12 4.52 -14.18
C GLY A 55 10.12 3.82 -13.26
N SER A 56 9.82 3.69 -11.97
CA SER A 56 10.76 3.15 -10.99
C SER A 56 10.20 1.99 -10.15
N GLY A 57 8.92 1.65 -10.30
CA GLY A 57 8.24 0.63 -9.49
C GLY A 57 8.09 1.00 -8.00
N LYS A 58 8.39 2.23 -7.61
CA LYS A 58 8.25 2.68 -6.23
C LYS A 58 6.78 2.88 -5.87
N MET A 59 6.41 2.43 -4.68
CA MET A 59 5.06 2.53 -4.15
C MET A 59 5.06 3.21 -2.78
N ALA A 60 4.02 4.02 -2.53
CA ALA A 60 3.74 4.60 -1.22
C ALA A 60 2.25 4.50 -0.91
N ILE A 61 1.92 3.94 0.26
CA ILE A 61 0.54 3.70 0.69
C ILE A 61 0.34 4.35 2.06
N LYS A 62 -0.81 4.99 2.25
CA LYS A 62 -1.24 5.56 3.52
C LYS A 62 -2.67 5.14 3.81
N ILE A 63 -2.89 4.59 5.00
CA ILE A 63 -4.17 4.10 5.49
C ILE A 63 -4.51 4.87 6.77
N LEU A 64 -5.68 5.48 6.83
CA LEU A 64 -6.19 6.07 8.07
C LEU A 64 -6.83 4.96 8.91
N MET A 65 -6.38 4.80 10.15
CA MET A 65 -6.84 3.71 11.02
C MET A 65 -8.32 3.86 11.36
N LYS A 66 -8.81 5.08 11.60
CA LYS A 66 -10.23 5.36 11.87
C LYS A 66 -11.17 5.12 10.68
N SER A 67 -10.63 4.95 9.46
CA SER A 67 -11.44 4.66 8.26
C SER A 67 -11.74 3.17 8.07
N PHE A 68 -11.25 2.29 8.94
CA PHE A 68 -11.69 0.90 8.96
C PHE A 68 -13.11 0.79 9.51
N MET A 69 -13.98 0.10 8.75
CA MET A 69 -15.39 -0.10 9.09
C MET A 69 -15.63 -1.55 9.49
N PHE A 70 -16.23 -1.74 10.65
CA PHE A 70 -16.57 -3.03 11.21
C PHE A 70 -18.07 -3.27 11.15
N LYS A 71 -18.46 -4.54 11.15
CA LYS A 71 -19.88 -4.91 11.23
C LYS A 71 -20.53 -4.47 12.55
N LYS A 72 -19.77 -4.50 13.66
CA LYS A 72 -20.22 -4.17 15.01
C LYS A 72 -19.52 -2.92 15.51
N ALA A 73 -20.26 -1.92 15.96
CA ALA A 73 -19.73 -0.64 16.46
C ALA A 73 -18.74 -0.85 17.63
N LEU A 74 -19.06 -1.76 18.56
CA LEU A 74 -18.18 -2.08 19.69
C LEU A 74 -16.82 -2.65 19.23
N MET A 75 -16.79 -3.45 18.17
CA MET A 75 -15.52 -3.94 17.60
C MET A 75 -14.68 -2.81 17.02
N GLN A 76 -15.33 -1.85 16.35
CA GLN A 76 -14.67 -0.68 15.79
C GLN A 76 -14.11 0.23 16.89
N GLU A 77 -14.85 0.44 17.99
CA GLU A 77 -14.40 1.18 19.15
C GLU A 77 -13.17 0.51 19.78
N HIS A 78 -13.25 -0.79 20.11
CA HIS A 78 -12.13 -1.54 20.69
C HIS A 78 -10.90 -1.55 19.75
N PHE A 79 -11.10 -1.68 18.44
CA PHE A 79 -10.01 -1.58 17.48
C PHE A 79 -9.30 -0.24 17.57
N ASN A 80 -10.05 0.85 17.56
CA ASN A 80 -9.50 2.19 17.58
C ASN A 80 -8.83 2.55 18.92
N GLU A 81 -9.43 2.18 20.03
CA GLU A 81 -8.99 2.63 21.36
C GLU A 81 -7.99 1.67 22.01
N ASN A 82 -8.27 0.36 21.95
CA ASN A 82 -7.53 -0.63 22.74
C ASN A 82 -6.43 -1.36 21.96
N TYR A 83 -6.59 -1.49 20.62
CA TYR A 83 -5.63 -2.27 19.83
C TYR A 83 -4.67 -1.39 19.03
N VAL A 84 -5.19 -0.47 18.21
CA VAL A 84 -4.32 0.34 17.34
C VAL A 84 -4.07 1.74 17.87
N GLU A 85 -4.74 2.13 18.98
CA GLU A 85 -4.62 3.45 19.59
C GLU A 85 -4.67 4.57 18.53
N SER A 86 -5.76 4.59 17.71
CA SER A 86 -5.84 5.39 16.49
C SER A 86 -5.71 6.90 16.71
N ASP A 87 -5.92 7.40 17.93
CA ASP A 87 -5.64 8.80 18.29
C ASP A 87 -4.15 9.09 18.37
N LYS A 88 -3.36 8.14 18.84
CA LYS A 88 -1.91 8.23 18.98
C LYS A 88 -1.19 7.80 17.70
N PHE A 89 -1.70 6.77 17.03
CA PHE A 89 -1.17 6.23 15.79
C PHE A 89 -2.23 6.29 14.67
N PRO A 90 -2.56 7.49 14.15
CA PRO A 90 -3.73 7.69 13.28
C PRO A 90 -3.60 7.04 11.90
N LYS A 91 -2.42 6.58 11.52
CA LYS A 91 -2.16 6.03 10.18
C LYS A 91 -1.23 4.82 10.22
N ALA A 92 -1.49 3.86 9.33
CA ALA A 92 -0.49 2.91 8.86
C ALA A 92 0.07 3.38 7.52
N THR A 93 1.33 3.05 7.23
CA THR A 93 1.99 3.41 5.96
C THR A 93 2.81 2.24 5.43
N PHE A 94 2.96 2.19 4.11
CA PHE A 94 3.91 1.31 3.45
C PHE A 94 4.70 2.12 2.43
N LYS A 95 6.01 1.88 2.36
CA LYS A 95 6.90 2.40 1.32
C LYS A 95 7.75 1.26 0.81
N GLY A 96 7.69 0.98 -0.47
CA GLY A 96 8.40 -0.12 -1.07
C GLY A 96 8.67 0.08 -2.55
N THR A 97 9.29 -0.93 -3.14
CA THR A 97 9.62 -0.97 -4.57
C THR A 97 9.36 -2.39 -5.07
N ILE A 98 8.86 -2.52 -6.28
CA ILE A 98 8.72 -3.80 -6.96
C ILE A 98 10.13 -4.36 -7.17
N VAL A 99 10.33 -5.61 -6.74
CA VAL A 99 11.62 -6.30 -6.88
C VAL A 99 11.90 -6.53 -8.37
N ASP A 100 13.14 -6.33 -8.79
CA ASP A 100 13.60 -6.52 -10.18
C ASP A 100 12.72 -5.79 -11.23
N PHE A 101 12.19 -4.61 -10.87
CA PHE A 101 11.24 -3.85 -11.68
C PHE A 101 11.70 -3.63 -13.13
N GLU A 102 12.98 -3.36 -13.36
CA GLU A 102 13.54 -3.11 -14.70
C GLU A 102 13.46 -4.33 -15.62
N SER A 103 13.44 -5.54 -15.04
CA SER A 103 13.34 -6.80 -15.79
C SER A 103 11.88 -7.22 -16.06
N ILE A 104 10.90 -6.58 -15.41
CA ILE A 104 9.48 -6.96 -15.46
C ILE A 104 8.76 -6.10 -16.51
N LYS A 105 8.14 -6.78 -17.49
CA LYS A 105 7.21 -6.12 -18.42
C LYS A 105 5.80 -6.13 -17.83
N ILE A 106 5.35 -5.00 -17.33
CA ILE A 106 3.97 -4.82 -16.87
C ILE A 106 3.11 -4.48 -18.09
N THR A 107 2.15 -5.34 -18.38
CA THR A 107 1.26 -5.24 -19.56
C THR A 107 -0.20 -5.26 -19.11
N ASN A 108 -1.12 -5.39 -20.07
CA ASN A 108 -2.54 -5.61 -19.81
C ASN A 108 -2.86 -7.05 -19.34
N LEU A 109 -1.87 -7.91 -19.24
CA LEU A 109 -2.00 -9.24 -18.63
C LEU A 109 -1.54 -9.18 -17.16
N GLU A 110 -2.17 -10.01 -16.34
CA GLU A 110 -1.82 -10.14 -14.93
C GLU A 110 -0.38 -10.65 -14.77
N THR A 111 0.44 -9.86 -14.11
CA THR A 111 1.85 -10.17 -13.84
C THR A 111 2.06 -10.30 -12.33
N LYS A 112 2.61 -11.43 -11.88
CA LYS A 112 2.98 -11.64 -10.48
C LYS A 112 4.27 -10.89 -10.19
N VAL A 113 4.27 -10.13 -9.09
CA VAL A 113 5.40 -9.35 -8.62
C VAL A 113 5.56 -9.50 -7.11
N GLU A 114 6.74 -9.19 -6.62
CA GLU A 114 7.00 -9.00 -5.19
C GLU A 114 7.30 -7.53 -4.93
N VAL A 115 6.72 -6.98 -3.87
CA VAL A 115 6.99 -5.60 -3.44
C VAL A 115 7.72 -5.64 -2.11
N LYS A 116 9.00 -5.30 -2.11
CA LYS A 116 9.83 -5.20 -0.90
C LYS A 116 9.76 -3.80 -0.34
N GLY A 117 9.53 -3.68 0.97
CA GLY A 117 9.45 -2.36 1.59
C GLY A 117 9.32 -2.39 3.09
N VAL A 118 9.01 -1.23 3.65
CA VAL A 118 8.80 -1.02 5.09
C VAL A 118 7.34 -0.69 5.32
N ILE A 119 6.68 -1.47 6.16
CA ILE A 119 5.35 -1.18 6.68
C ILE A 119 5.48 -0.59 8.09
N THR A 120 4.71 0.45 8.37
CA THR A 120 4.62 1.07 9.70
C THR A 120 3.20 0.91 10.21
N ILE A 121 3.02 0.23 11.34
CA ILE A 121 1.74 0.07 12.04
C ILE A 121 2.00 0.32 13.52
N HIS A 122 1.11 1.03 14.20
CA HIS A 122 1.20 1.30 15.64
C HIS A 122 2.59 1.89 16.04
N GLY A 123 3.18 2.72 15.18
CA GLY A 123 4.50 3.33 15.36
C GLY A 123 5.69 2.40 15.13
N ILE A 124 5.49 1.11 14.84
CA ILE A 124 6.55 0.12 14.63
C ILE A 124 6.80 -0.08 13.13
N ASN A 125 8.07 -0.04 12.73
CA ASN A 125 8.53 -0.29 11.38
C ASN A 125 8.96 -1.75 11.22
N LYS A 126 8.51 -2.41 10.15
CA LYS A 126 8.94 -3.76 9.78
C LYS A 126 9.25 -3.83 8.29
N GLU A 127 10.36 -4.45 7.94
CA GLU A 127 10.62 -4.85 6.56
C GLU A 127 9.73 -6.03 6.19
N ILE A 128 9.16 -5.99 4.98
CA ILE A 128 8.24 -7.02 4.49
C ILE A 128 8.39 -7.15 2.97
N VAL A 129 8.18 -8.37 2.47
CA VAL A 129 7.99 -8.66 1.06
C VAL A 129 6.55 -9.08 0.86
N ILE A 130 5.83 -8.38 0.00
CA ILE A 130 4.40 -8.59 -0.24
C ILE A 130 4.22 -9.10 -1.67
N PRO A 131 3.63 -10.30 -1.87
CA PRO A 131 3.25 -10.77 -3.19
C PRO A 131 2.07 -9.95 -3.70
N ALA A 132 2.13 -9.57 -4.97
CA ALA A 132 1.07 -8.82 -5.64
C ALA A 132 0.91 -9.25 -7.08
N ASN A 133 -0.27 -9.00 -7.64
CA ASN A 133 -0.56 -9.07 -9.05
C ASN A 133 -0.73 -7.66 -9.58
N ILE A 134 -0.08 -7.35 -10.69
CA ILE A 134 -0.14 -6.03 -11.33
C ILE A 134 -0.61 -6.16 -12.77
N ILE A 135 -1.48 -5.23 -13.18
CA ILE A 135 -1.97 -5.10 -14.55
C ILE A 135 -1.86 -3.62 -14.94
N ARG A 136 -1.29 -3.32 -16.09
CA ARG A 136 -1.25 -1.97 -16.64
C ARG A 136 -2.12 -1.90 -17.89
N THR A 137 -3.10 -1.01 -17.86
CA THR A 137 -3.90 -0.63 -19.03
C THR A 137 -3.46 0.76 -19.52
N GLU A 138 -4.03 1.26 -20.61
CA GLU A 138 -3.80 2.64 -21.07
C GLU A 138 -4.24 3.69 -20.04
N GLU A 139 -5.27 3.38 -19.24
CA GLU A 139 -5.90 4.33 -18.32
C GLU A 139 -5.57 4.08 -16.84
N SER A 140 -4.95 2.96 -16.48
CA SER A 140 -4.79 2.60 -15.07
C SER A 140 -3.68 1.58 -14.81
N ILE A 141 -3.24 1.53 -13.54
CA ILE A 141 -2.46 0.44 -12.99
C ILE A 141 -3.24 -0.17 -11.84
N LEU A 142 -3.63 -1.44 -11.99
CA LEU A 142 -4.26 -2.23 -10.94
C LEU A 142 -3.18 -2.99 -10.18
N VAL A 143 -3.25 -2.96 -8.85
CA VAL A 143 -2.36 -3.74 -7.98
C VAL A 143 -3.21 -4.41 -6.91
N LYS A 144 -3.18 -5.73 -6.88
CA LYS A 144 -3.95 -6.54 -5.92
C LYS A 144 -3.05 -7.56 -5.27
N GLY A 145 -3.37 -7.92 -4.04
CA GLY A 145 -2.65 -8.99 -3.36
C GLY A 145 -3.17 -9.27 -1.96
N GLU A 146 -2.50 -10.22 -1.32
CA GLU A 146 -2.76 -10.56 0.06
C GLU A 146 -1.47 -10.94 0.78
N PHE A 147 -1.43 -10.67 2.06
CA PHE A 147 -0.33 -11.06 2.93
C PHE A 147 -0.84 -11.26 4.36
N ASN A 148 0.02 -11.83 5.19
CA ASN A 148 -0.29 -12.01 6.60
C ASN A 148 0.65 -11.18 7.45
N LEU A 149 0.15 -10.68 8.57
CA LEU A 149 0.95 -10.04 9.61
C LEU A 149 0.61 -10.61 10.98
N PHE A 150 1.55 -10.52 11.91
CA PHE A 150 1.34 -10.88 13.30
C PHE A 150 1.16 -9.61 14.13
N VAL A 151 0.06 -9.52 14.88
CA VAL A 151 -0.25 -8.31 15.67
C VAL A 151 0.82 -8.01 16.73
N ALA A 152 1.44 -9.07 17.27
CA ALA A 152 2.54 -8.96 18.24
C ALA A 152 3.78 -8.24 17.69
N ASP A 153 4.01 -8.32 16.38
CA ASP A 153 5.13 -7.65 15.70
C ASP A 153 5.03 -6.12 15.75
N TYR A 154 3.85 -5.61 16.05
CA TYR A 154 3.54 -4.17 16.12
C TYR A 154 3.20 -3.72 17.54
N ASN A 155 3.61 -4.47 18.56
CA ASN A 155 3.30 -4.20 19.97
C ASN A 155 1.81 -4.06 20.28
N ILE A 156 0.95 -4.65 19.45
CA ILE A 156 -0.49 -4.70 19.67
C ILE A 156 -0.77 -5.84 20.67
N LYS A 157 -1.19 -5.48 21.89
CA LYS A 157 -1.46 -6.42 22.96
C LYS A 157 -2.91 -6.90 22.87
N ILE A 158 -3.09 -8.22 22.84
CA ILE A 158 -4.42 -8.86 22.94
C ILE A 158 -4.60 -9.27 24.39
N PRO A 159 -5.58 -8.69 25.13
CA PRO A 159 -5.87 -9.11 26.51
C PRO A 159 -6.21 -10.60 26.58
N SER A 160 -5.76 -11.29 27.63
CA SER A 160 -5.97 -12.75 27.80
C SER A 160 -7.44 -13.17 27.79
N VAL A 161 -8.32 -12.33 28.31
CA VAL A 161 -9.79 -12.56 28.35
C VAL A 161 -10.40 -12.67 26.95
N VAL A 162 -9.84 -12.00 25.94
CA VAL A 162 -10.33 -12.00 24.54
C VAL A 162 -9.38 -12.71 23.58
N ALA A 163 -8.31 -13.33 24.09
CA ALA A 163 -7.28 -13.97 23.27
C ALA A 163 -7.81 -15.13 22.40
N LYS A 164 -8.94 -15.74 22.76
CA LYS A 164 -9.63 -16.76 21.96
C LYS A 164 -10.46 -16.15 20.81
N ASN A 165 -10.72 -14.84 20.85
CA ASN A 165 -11.60 -14.12 19.92
C ASN A 165 -10.82 -13.36 18.87
N ILE A 166 -9.48 -13.29 18.97
CA ILE A 166 -8.64 -12.52 18.05
C ILE A 166 -7.48 -13.41 17.61
N ALA A 167 -7.34 -13.60 16.30
CA ALA A 167 -6.22 -14.37 15.77
C ALA A 167 -4.89 -13.61 15.96
N LYS A 168 -3.83 -14.34 16.28
CA LYS A 168 -2.46 -13.78 16.33
C LYS A 168 -1.96 -13.37 14.94
N LYS A 169 -2.45 -14.06 13.90
CA LYS A 169 -2.11 -13.87 12.48
C LYS A 169 -3.32 -13.30 11.77
N ILE A 170 -3.14 -12.12 11.20
CA ILE A 170 -4.17 -11.38 10.48
C ILE A 170 -3.88 -11.47 8.99
N LYS A 171 -4.88 -11.85 8.21
CA LYS A 171 -4.82 -11.79 6.75
C LYS A 171 -5.21 -10.39 6.29
N VAL A 172 -4.41 -9.78 5.45
CA VAL A 172 -4.67 -8.48 4.82
C VAL A 172 -4.79 -8.69 3.33
N THR A 173 -5.87 -8.20 2.72
CA THR A 173 -6.05 -8.13 1.27
C THR A 173 -6.11 -6.69 0.81
N PHE A 174 -5.63 -6.41 -0.39
CA PHE A 174 -5.68 -5.06 -0.96
C PHE A 174 -6.02 -5.08 -2.44
N ASP A 175 -6.70 -4.00 -2.88
CA ASP A 175 -7.10 -3.77 -4.26
C ASP A 175 -6.97 -2.28 -4.57
N PHE A 176 -6.03 -1.93 -5.43
CA PHE A 176 -5.73 -0.54 -5.79
C PHE A 176 -5.87 -0.34 -7.29
N ASN A 177 -6.80 0.51 -7.69
CA ASN A 177 -6.96 0.96 -9.08
C ASN A 177 -6.41 2.39 -9.18
N HIS A 178 -5.17 2.51 -9.61
CA HIS A 178 -4.49 3.79 -9.75
C HIS A 178 -4.78 4.40 -11.12
N LYS A 179 -5.06 5.71 -11.14
CA LYS A 179 -5.22 6.51 -12.37
C LYS A 179 -4.03 7.43 -12.57
N PRO A 180 -3.71 7.85 -13.81
CA PRO A 180 -2.64 8.79 -14.08
C PRO A 180 -2.79 10.06 -13.25
N TYR A 181 -1.71 10.45 -12.58
CA TYR A 181 -1.66 11.65 -11.77
C TYR A 181 -0.76 12.68 -12.44
N LYS A 182 -1.37 13.70 -13.05
CA LYS A 182 -0.68 14.87 -13.56
C LYS A 182 -0.67 15.94 -12.45
N LYS A 183 0.51 16.46 -12.16
CA LYS A 183 0.70 17.59 -11.25
C LYS A 183 0.27 18.89 -11.92
#